data_115acc568d2fed38e4d7e4ee0356daa0
#
_entry.id   115acc568d2fed38e4d7e4ee0356daa0
#
_cell.length_a   1.000
_cell.length_b   1.000
_cell.length_c   1.000
_cell.angle_alpha   90.00
_cell.angle_beta   90.00
_cell.angle_gamma   90.00
#
_symmetry.space_group_name_H-M   'P 1'
#
loop_
_entity.id
_entity.type
_entity.pdbx_description
1 polymer ?
#
loop_
_entity_poly.entity_id
_entity_poly.type
_entity_poly.pdbx_seq_one_letter_code
_entity_poly.pdbx_strand_id
1 'polypeptide(L)'
;MKKILSILLFLVVVCQIRAEDTNITTMHKMTQRLFPQQASSFDFRLLNDTSADTFTIKSEGNKIIISGNNANSMAVGLNHYLKNYCLTTISWYKDDPIELPKTLPSISTEVTVKANVPTRFFLNYCTFGYSMTWWKWSDWEHFIDWMALNGINMPLAITGQEAIWYKVWSKLGLTDEEIRGYFTGPAHLPWHRMCNLDGWQSPLPKEWLSSQAALQEQIVAREREFNMRPVLPAFAGHVPAALKRVYPNIKTTRVSEWGGFADQYRCTFLNPMDSLYAIIQKEYLTEQTRLYGTNHIYGIDPFYEIDPPSWDADSLGMMAKHIYESVAAVDPEAVWLQMTWLFYADIKHWTTPRIKSYLRSVPQDRLILLDYFCEYTEIWKQTDSYFGQPYLWCYLGNFGGNSFLSGPVNLVSERLADALKNGGSNLKGVGSTLEGIDLNQFMYEFVLDKAWNGGQTDK
;
A
#
# COMPACT_ATOMS: atom_id res chain seq x y z
N MET A 1 -29.75 -20.88 27.67
CA MET A 1 -29.48 -20.82 26.22
C MET A 1 -30.26 -19.72 25.52
N LYS A 2 -31.59 -19.61 25.60
CA LYS A 2 -32.37 -18.55 24.90
C LYS A 2 -31.96 -17.11 25.27
N LYS A 3 -31.64 -16.80 26.53
CA LYS A 3 -31.19 -15.45 26.96
C LYS A 3 -29.79 -15.07 26.45
N ILE A 4 -28.87 -16.04 26.33
CA ILE A 4 -27.52 -15.80 25.82
C ILE A 4 -27.57 -15.57 24.30
N LEU A 5 -28.43 -16.31 23.60
CA LEU A 5 -28.63 -16.12 22.15
C LEU A 5 -29.25 -14.74 21.84
N SER A 6 -30.18 -14.25 22.66
CA SER A 6 -30.77 -12.91 22.50
C SER A 6 -29.76 -11.78 22.77
N ILE A 7 -28.84 -11.96 23.71
CA ILE A 7 -27.79 -10.98 24.01
C ILE A 7 -26.75 -10.97 22.87
N LEU A 8 -26.35 -12.13 22.33
CA LEU A 8 -25.47 -12.20 21.15
C LEU A 8 -26.12 -11.57 19.92
N LEU A 9 -27.39 -11.84 19.65
CA LEU A 9 -28.12 -11.24 18.53
C LEU A 9 -28.22 -9.72 18.68
N PHE A 10 -28.47 -9.22 19.90
CA PHE A 10 -28.53 -7.78 20.17
C PHE A 10 -27.17 -7.11 20.04
N LEU A 11 -26.06 -7.75 20.44
CA LEU A 11 -24.70 -7.26 20.27
C LEU A 11 -24.30 -7.23 18.79
N VAL A 12 -24.67 -8.21 17.99
CA VAL A 12 -24.40 -8.25 16.54
C VAL A 12 -25.17 -7.14 15.81
N VAL A 13 -26.45 -6.94 16.17
CA VAL A 13 -27.26 -5.85 15.57
C VAL A 13 -26.72 -4.46 15.97
N VAL A 14 -26.31 -4.26 17.22
CA VAL A 14 -25.72 -2.98 17.68
C VAL A 14 -24.35 -2.74 17.04
N CYS A 15 -23.52 -3.77 16.80
CA CYS A 15 -22.28 -3.64 16.06
C CYS A 15 -22.51 -3.30 14.57
N GLN A 16 -23.51 -3.91 13.94
CA GLN A 16 -23.86 -3.59 12.55
C GLN A 16 -24.38 -2.15 12.40
N ILE A 17 -25.26 -1.70 13.29
CA ILE A 17 -25.78 -0.33 13.30
C ILE A 17 -24.65 0.69 13.52
N ARG A 18 -23.66 0.39 14.39
CA ARG A 18 -22.50 1.27 14.59
C ARG A 18 -21.56 1.32 13.35
N ALA A 19 -21.33 0.19 12.71
CA ALA A 19 -20.51 0.15 11.47
C ALA A 19 -21.20 0.90 10.32
N GLU A 20 -22.50 0.78 10.21
CA GLU A 20 -23.34 1.48 9.25
C GLU A 20 -23.25 3.00 9.42
N ASP A 21 -23.42 3.49 10.61
CA ASP A 21 -23.31 4.91 10.96
C ASP A 21 -21.90 5.47 10.67
N THR A 22 -20.86 4.70 10.91
CA THR A 22 -19.47 5.11 10.66
C THR A 22 -19.19 5.37 9.18
N ASN A 23 -19.61 4.49 8.26
CA ASN A 23 -19.41 4.67 6.81
C ASN A 23 -20.11 5.94 6.28
N ILE A 24 -21.37 6.12 6.66
CA ILE A 24 -22.16 7.29 6.27
C ILE A 24 -21.57 8.57 6.84
N THR A 25 -21.20 8.54 8.13
CA THR A 25 -20.58 9.67 8.81
C THR A 25 -19.24 10.06 8.14
N THR A 26 -18.41 9.09 7.75
CA THR A 26 -17.15 9.31 7.03
C THR A 26 -17.39 10.04 5.70
N MET A 27 -18.39 9.63 4.94
CA MET A 27 -18.72 10.26 3.66
C MET A 27 -19.25 11.70 3.83
N HIS A 28 -20.09 11.95 4.83
CA HIS A 28 -20.53 13.31 5.14
C HIS A 28 -19.37 14.21 5.56
N LYS A 29 -18.43 13.72 6.38
CA LYS A 29 -17.22 14.48 6.73
C LYS A 29 -16.36 14.77 5.51
N MET A 30 -16.21 13.83 4.58
CA MET A 30 -15.47 14.02 3.33
C MET A 30 -16.10 15.12 2.48
N THR A 31 -17.42 15.06 2.22
CA THR A 31 -18.11 16.08 1.41
C THR A 31 -18.05 17.45 2.07
N GLN A 32 -18.12 17.51 3.40
CA GLN A 32 -17.97 18.76 4.14
C GLN A 32 -16.56 19.38 4.03
N ARG A 33 -15.50 18.56 3.89
CA ARG A 33 -14.14 19.05 3.64
C ARG A 33 -13.97 19.54 2.21
N LEU A 34 -14.43 18.74 1.24
CA LEU A 34 -14.15 18.99 -0.18
C LEU A 34 -15.02 20.11 -0.77
N PHE A 35 -16.31 20.16 -0.43
CA PHE A 35 -17.24 21.16 -0.98
C PHE A 35 -18.35 21.53 0.01
N PRO A 36 -18.00 22.29 1.07
CA PRO A 36 -18.89 22.56 2.20
C PRO A 36 -20.21 23.23 1.82
N GLN A 37 -20.24 24.03 0.74
CA GLN A 37 -21.45 24.71 0.28
C GLN A 37 -22.50 23.77 -0.30
N GLN A 38 -22.09 22.67 -0.94
CA GLN A 38 -22.97 21.68 -1.55
C GLN A 38 -23.06 20.36 -0.76
N ALA A 39 -22.33 20.23 0.36
CA ALA A 39 -22.28 18.98 1.13
C ALA A 39 -23.66 18.43 1.50
N SER A 40 -24.59 19.34 1.88
CA SER A 40 -25.96 18.96 2.22
C SER A 40 -26.81 18.46 1.05
N SER A 41 -26.36 18.60 -0.18
CA SER A 41 -27.04 18.09 -1.38
C SER A 41 -26.77 16.60 -1.64
N PHE A 42 -25.81 16.01 -0.94
CA PHE A 42 -25.48 14.58 -1.02
C PHE A 42 -26.07 13.83 0.18
N ASP A 43 -26.58 12.65 -0.11
CA ASP A 43 -27.05 11.68 0.90
C ASP A 43 -26.41 10.34 0.63
N PHE A 44 -25.99 9.63 1.68
CA PHE A 44 -25.26 8.37 1.60
C PHE A 44 -26.06 7.25 2.23
N ARG A 45 -26.07 6.06 1.59
CA ARG A 45 -26.81 4.90 2.08
C ARG A 45 -26.00 3.62 1.92
N LEU A 46 -26.13 2.69 2.84
CA LEU A 46 -25.52 1.38 2.72
C LEU A 46 -26.29 0.45 1.80
N LEU A 47 -25.54 -0.30 0.99
CA LEU A 47 -26.04 -1.45 0.23
C LEU A 47 -25.78 -2.74 1.02
N ASN A 48 -26.75 -3.67 0.99
CA ASN A 48 -26.62 -4.96 1.66
C ASN A 48 -25.81 -6.01 0.86
N ASP A 49 -25.50 -5.75 -0.41
CA ASP A 49 -24.67 -6.65 -1.22
C ASP A 49 -23.19 -6.47 -0.86
N THR A 50 -22.55 -7.54 -0.39
CA THR A 50 -21.14 -7.60 0.01
C THR A 50 -20.28 -8.47 -0.91
N SER A 51 -20.84 -8.94 -2.03
CA SER A 51 -20.13 -9.87 -2.95
C SER A 51 -18.93 -9.24 -3.67
N ALA A 52 -18.97 -7.93 -3.89
CA ALA A 52 -17.89 -7.09 -4.38
C ALA A 52 -18.17 -5.62 -4.04
N ASP A 53 -17.15 -4.78 -4.08
CA ASP A 53 -17.35 -3.34 -3.96
C ASP A 53 -18.31 -2.85 -5.03
N THR A 54 -19.39 -2.20 -4.60
CA THR A 54 -20.50 -1.79 -5.46
C THR A 54 -21.02 -0.43 -5.01
N PHE A 55 -21.35 0.43 -5.97
CA PHE A 55 -22.09 1.65 -5.69
C PHE A 55 -23.29 1.83 -6.62
N THR A 56 -24.28 2.60 -6.16
CA THR A 56 -25.36 3.12 -7.00
C THR A 56 -25.51 4.62 -6.81
N ILE A 57 -25.97 5.30 -7.86
CA ILE A 57 -26.21 6.75 -7.84
C ILE A 57 -27.58 7.05 -8.46
N LYS A 58 -28.38 7.87 -7.78
CA LYS A 58 -29.65 8.37 -8.30
C LYS A 58 -29.97 9.75 -7.75
N SER A 59 -30.97 10.43 -8.32
CA SER A 59 -31.54 11.65 -7.77
C SER A 59 -32.85 11.36 -7.03
N GLU A 60 -33.02 11.96 -5.85
CA GLU A 60 -34.28 11.97 -5.10
C GLU A 60 -34.61 13.43 -4.72
N GLY A 61 -35.56 14.05 -5.38
CA GLY A 61 -35.84 15.49 -5.21
C GLY A 61 -34.59 16.33 -5.58
N ASN A 62 -34.13 17.17 -4.68
CA ASN A 62 -32.95 18.02 -4.88
C ASN A 62 -31.65 17.38 -4.36
N LYS A 63 -31.66 16.10 -4.00
CA LYS A 63 -30.50 15.39 -3.48
C LYS A 63 -29.95 14.36 -4.45
N ILE A 64 -28.65 14.21 -4.40
CA ILE A 64 -27.93 13.11 -5.05
C ILE A 64 -27.74 12.02 -3.99
N ILE A 65 -28.33 10.86 -4.24
CA ILE A 65 -28.23 9.69 -3.36
C ILE A 65 -27.13 8.79 -3.89
N ILE A 66 -26.12 8.56 -3.07
CA ILE A 66 -25.02 7.66 -3.37
C ILE A 66 -25.07 6.50 -2.37
N SER A 67 -25.27 5.29 -2.88
CA SER A 67 -25.27 4.09 -2.03
C SER A 67 -24.06 3.23 -2.33
N GLY A 68 -23.46 2.62 -1.32
CA GLY A 68 -22.33 1.71 -1.47
C GLY A 68 -22.30 0.70 -0.34
N ASN A 69 -21.60 -0.43 -0.52
CA ASN A 69 -21.48 -1.44 0.52
C ASN A 69 -20.45 -1.07 1.61
N ASN A 70 -19.68 0.00 1.40
CA ASN A 70 -18.75 0.58 2.38
C ASN A 70 -18.42 2.03 1.97
N ALA A 71 -17.68 2.77 2.83
CA ALA A 71 -17.32 4.16 2.56
C ALA A 71 -16.44 4.32 1.30
N ASN A 72 -15.54 3.38 1.01
CA ASN A 72 -14.70 3.41 -0.20
C ASN A 72 -15.57 3.33 -1.47
N SER A 73 -16.51 2.40 -1.53
CA SER A 73 -17.45 2.27 -2.66
C SER A 73 -18.32 3.52 -2.83
N MET A 74 -18.80 4.11 -1.73
CA MET A 74 -19.55 5.39 -1.79
C MET A 74 -18.68 6.53 -2.31
N ALA A 75 -17.39 6.59 -1.92
CA ALA A 75 -16.46 7.60 -2.41
C ALA A 75 -16.24 7.48 -3.92
N VAL A 76 -16.09 6.25 -4.45
CA VAL A 76 -16.00 6.02 -5.89
C VAL A 76 -17.31 6.45 -6.59
N GLY A 77 -18.45 6.15 -6.00
CA GLY A 77 -19.75 6.63 -6.51
C GLY A 77 -19.82 8.15 -6.57
N LEU A 78 -19.33 8.83 -5.53
CA LEU A 78 -19.22 10.30 -5.51
C LEU A 78 -18.30 10.80 -6.62
N ASN A 79 -17.11 10.22 -6.78
CA ASN A 79 -16.18 10.59 -7.86
C ASN A 79 -16.77 10.36 -9.25
N HIS A 80 -17.48 9.24 -9.44
CA HIS A 80 -18.20 8.96 -10.68
C HIS A 80 -19.22 10.06 -10.99
N TYR A 81 -20.00 10.51 -10.00
CA TYR A 81 -20.95 11.62 -10.17
C TYR A 81 -20.23 12.93 -10.51
N LEU A 82 -19.14 13.25 -9.80
CA LEU A 82 -18.38 14.47 -10.06
C LEU A 82 -17.82 14.50 -11.49
N LYS A 83 -17.17 13.42 -11.93
CA LYS A 83 -16.57 13.32 -13.27
C LYS A 83 -17.60 13.34 -14.39
N ASN A 84 -18.67 12.54 -14.29
CA ASN A 84 -19.58 12.29 -15.41
C ASN A 84 -20.76 13.27 -15.48
N TYR A 85 -21.15 13.88 -14.35
CA TYR A 85 -22.30 14.79 -14.31
C TYR A 85 -21.89 16.23 -14.01
N CYS A 86 -20.96 16.45 -13.09
CA CYS A 86 -20.47 17.79 -12.78
C CYS A 86 -19.31 18.23 -13.69
N LEU A 87 -18.70 17.31 -14.46
CA LEU A 87 -17.50 17.55 -15.28
C LEU A 87 -16.35 18.13 -14.45
N THR A 88 -16.22 17.67 -13.21
CA THR A 88 -15.23 18.12 -12.23
C THR A 88 -14.38 16.95 -11.78
N THR A 89 -13.07 17.13 -11.75
CA THR A 89 -12.12 16.20 -11.17
C THR A 89 -11.51 16.77 -9.90
N ILE A 90 -11.21 15.92 -8.93
CA ILE A 90 -10.50 16.31 -7.72
C ILE A 90 -9.01 16.02 -7.94
N SER A 91 -8.19 17.06 -7.79
CA SER A 91 -6.73 16.90 -7.82
C SER A 91 -6.22 16.20 -6.57
N TRP A 92 -5.12 15.47 -6.68
CA TRP A 92 -4.38 14.98 -5.51
C TRP A 92 -3.60 16.09 -4.77
N TYR A 93 -3.48 17.29 -5.37
CA TYR A 93 -2.94 18.48 -4.72
C TYR A 93 -4.05 19.21 -3.98
N LYS A 94 -3.89 19.41 -2.67
CA LYS A 94 -4.91 20.03 -1.81
C LYS A 94 -5.22 21.50 -2.11
N ASP A 95 -4.28 22.19 -2.74
CA ASP A 95 -4.40 23.62 -3.02
C ASP A 95 -5.10 23.92 -4.35
N ASP A 96 -5.43 22.88 -5.13
CA ASP A 96 -6.20 23.04 -6.35
C ASP A 96 -7.69 23.30 -6.02
N PRO A 97 -8.31 24.34 -6.61
CA PRO A 97 -9.68 24.70 -6.33
C PRO A 97 -10.68 23.64 -6.81
N ILE A 98 -11.67 23.34 -5.98
CA ILE A 98 -12.77 22.43 -6.33
C ILE A 98 -14.00 23.28 -6.64
N GLU A 99 -14.42 23.29 -7.90
CA GLU A 99 -15.58 24.04 -8.36
C GLU A 99 -16.68 23.08 -8.82
N LEU A 100 -17.83 23.15 -8.16
CA LEU A 100 -19.04 22.42 -8.56
C LEU A 100 -20.06 23.35 -9.22
N PRO A 101 -20.92 22.83 -10.13
CA PRO A 101 -22.05 23.58 -10.67
C PRO A 101 -22.92 24.14 -9.55
N LYS A 102 -23.42 25.37 -9.69
CA LYS A 102 -24.34 25.99 -8.71
C LYS A 102 -25.58 25.13 -8.46
N THR A 103 -26.09 24.50 -9.50
CA THR A 103 -27.16 23.50 -9.44
C THR A 103 -26.58 22.16 -9.85
N LEU A 104 -26.61 21.20 -8.94
CA LEU A 104 -26.09 19.85 -9.23
C LEU A 104 -26.97 19.17 -10.30
N PRO A 105 -26.37 18.60 -11.36
CA PRO A 105 -27.08 17.87 -12.40
C PRO A 105 -27.87 16.69 -11.84
N SER A 106 -29.13 16.54 -12.28
CA SER A 106 -29.97 15.40 -11.91
C SER A 106 -29.61 14.15 -12.70
N ILE A 107 -29.82 12.98 -12.09
CA ILE A 107 -29.62 11.67 -12.70
C ILE A 107 -30.99 11.13 -13.11
N SER A 108 -31.19 10.94 -14.40
CA SER A 108 -32.45 10.47 -14.94
C SER A 108 -32.71 8.97 -14.77
N THR A 109 -31.63 8.17 -14.73
CA THR A 109 -31.68 6.71 -14.57
C THR A 109 -30.64 6.30 -13.56
N GLU A 110 -31.04 5.47 -12.61
CA GLU A 110 -30.10 4.95 -11.59
C GLU A 110 -28.89 4.26 -12.23
N VAL A 111 -27.70 4.63 -11.81
CA VAL A 111 -26.44 4.03 -12.24
C VAL A 111 -25.99 3.03 -11.18
N THR A 112 -25.59 1.84 -11.60
CA THR A 112 -24.99 0.81 -10.73
C THR A 112 -23.68 0.36 -11.33
N VAL A 113 -22.60 0.41 -10.53
CA VAL A 113 -21.27 -0.06 -10.93
C VAL A 113 -20.71 -0.98 -9.86
N LYS A 114 -20.10 -2.07 -10.33
CA LYS A 114 -19.48 -3.10 -9.49
C LYS A 114 -18.01 -3.22 -9.85
N ALA A 115 -17.15 -3.31 -8.84
CA ALA A 115 -15.72 -3.51 -9.06
C ALA A 115 -15.43 -4.88 -9.71
N ASN A 116 -14.54 -4.88 -10.70
CA ASN A 116 -14.14 -6.09 -11.43
C ASN A 116 -13.05 -6.87 -10.68
N VAL A 117 -12.31 -6.19 -9.81
CA VAL A 117 -11.23 -6.76 -9.01
C VAL A 117 -11.36 -6.33 -7.55
N PRO A 118 -11.01 -7.22 -6.59
CA PRO A 118 -11.20 -6.93 -5.17
C PRO A 118 -10.13 -5.99 -4.60
N THR A 119 -8.96 -5.84 -5.23
CA THR A 119 -7.83 -5.08 -4.67
C THR A 119 -7.37 -3.97 -5.61
N ARG A 120 -7.17 -2.79 -5.04
CA ARG A 120 -6.62 -1.60 -5.72
C ARG A 120 -5.50 -1.04 -4.84
N PHE A 121 -4.25 -1.33 -5.25
CA PHE A 121 -3.03 -0.93 -4.52
C PHE A 121 -2.52 0.43 -4.98
N PHE A 122 -1.87 1.17 -4.06
CA PHE A 122 -1.26 2.46 -4.40
C PHE A 122 -0.02 2.75 -3.58
N LEU A 123 0.90 3.49 -4.17
CA LEU A 123 2.17 3.99 -3.63
C LEU A 123 3.36 3.02 -3.77
N ASN A 124 4.53 3.60 -3.54
CA ASN A 124 5.85 2.99 -3.57
C ASN A 124 6.68 3.54 -2.41
N TYR A 125 7.74 2.88 -2.01
CA TYR A 125 8.68 3.40 -1.01
C TYR A 125 9.24 4.78 -1.41
N CYS A 126 9.63 4.95 -2.68
CA CYS A 126 10.22 6.18 -3.20
C CYS A 126 9.28 7.39 -3.12
N THR A 127 7.96 7.18 -3.21
CA THR A 127 6.97 8.27 -3.12
C THR A 127 7.10 9.04 -1.81
N PHE A 128 7.41 8.33 -0.71
CA PHE A 128 7.61 8.92 0.61
C PHE A 128 8.88 9.80 0.71
N GLY A 129 9.80 9.69 -0.24
CA GLY A 129 10.99 10.53 -0.35
C GLY A 129 10.83 11.63 -1.38
N TYR A 130 10.50 11.27 -2.63
CA TYR A 130 10.41 12.26 -3.71
C TYR A 130 9.31 13.29 -3.51
N SER A 131 8.17 12.90 -2.92
CA SER A 131 7.01 13.80 -2.80
C SER A 131 6.56 14.07 -1.37
N MET A 132 6.59 13.06 -0.48
CA MET A 132 5.83 13.08 0.76
C MET A 132 6.67 13.33 2.03
N THR A 133 8.00 13.54 1.91
CA THR A 133 8.90 13.67 3.07
C THR A 133 8.40 14.72 4.07
N TRP A 134 7.95 15.88 3.58
CA TRP A 134 7.59 17.03 4.41
C TRP A 134 6.09 17.19 4.60
N TRP A 135 5.30 16.20 4.17
CA TRP A 135 3.86 16.24 4.30
C TRP A 135 3.42 16.27 5.76
N LYS A 136 2.42 17.12 6.00
CA LYS A 136 1.71 17.25 7.28
C LYS A 136 0.37 16.52 7.18
N TRP A 137 -0.35 16.46 8.29
CA TRP A 137 -1.67 15.85 8.32
C TRP A 137 -2.63 16.42 7.25
N SER A 138 -2.64 17.74 7.04
CA SER A 138 -3.52 18.34 6.02
C SER A 138 -3.24 17.86 4.58
N ASP A 139 -2.00 17.50 4.26
CA ASP A 139 -1.63 16.98 2.95
C ASP A 139 -2.11 15.54 2.82
N TRP A 140 -1.85 14.74 3.85
CA TRP A 140 -2.32 13.36 3.93
C TRP A 140 -3.83 13.24 3.96
N GLU A 141 -4.54 14.08 4.72
CA GLU A 141 -6.01 14.05 4.80
C GLU A 141 -6.63 14.24 3.42
N HIS A 142 -6.18 15.23 2.66
CA HIS A 142 -6.65 15.47 1.30
C HIS A 142 -6.29 14.30 0.36
N PHE A 143 -5.07 13.79 0.45
CA PHE A 143 -4.61 12.69 -0.39
C PHE A 143 -5.35 11.38 -0.10
N ILE A 144 -5.69 11.10 1.16
CA ILE A 144 -6.52 9.95 1.54
C ILE A 144 -7.95 10.11 1.00
N ASP A 145 -8.52 11.31 1.03
CA ASP A 145 -9.79 11.59 0.39
C ASP A 145 -9.72 11.32 -1.13
N TRP A 146 -8.64 11.76 -1.80
CA TRP A 146 -8.41 11.46 -3.21
C TRP A 146 -8.24 9.96 -3.46
N MET A 147 -7.48 9.24 -2.62
CA MET A 147 -7.35 7.79 -2.73
C MET A 147 -8.71 7.09 -2.63
N ALA A 148 -9.55 7.49 -1.68
CA ALA A 148 -10.89 6.93 -1.51
C ALA A 148 -11.78 7.20 -2.73
N LEU A 149 -11.75 8.42 -3.27
CA LEU A 149 -12.49 8.80 -4.48
C LEU A 149 -12.10 7.95 -5.70
N ASN A 150 -10.85 7.53 -5.78
CA ASN A 150 -10.34 6.67 -6.86
C ASN A 150 -10.36 5.16 -6.50
N GLY A 151 -11.01 4.80 -5.39
CA GLY A 151 -11.29 3.41 -5.03
C GLY A 151 -10.09 2.62 -4.54
N ILE A 152 -8.99 3.28 -4.14
CA ILE A 152 -7.84 2.63 -3.54
C ILE A 152 -8.28 2.03 -2.21
N ASN A 153 -8.03 0.73 -2.01
CA ASN A 153 -8.39 0.03 -0.78
C ASN A 153 -7.23 -0.73 -0.11
N MET A 154 -6.03 -0.63 -0.70
CA MET A 154 -4.80 -1.21 -0.15
C MET A 154 -3.60 -0.29 -0.36
N PRO A 155 -3.52 0.87 0.34
CA PRO A 155 -2.38 1.78 0.24
C PRO A 155 -1.17 1.27 1.01
N LEU A 156 0.05 1.62 0.54
CA LEU A 156 1.28 1.43 1.29
C LEU A 156 1.36 2.49 2.40
N ALA A 157 1.59 2.10 3.65
CA ALA A 157 1.57 2.98 4.82
C ALA A 157 2.83 2.78 5.68
N ILE A 158 3.93 3.41 5.29
CA ILE A 158 5.27 3.17 5.86
C ILE A 158 5.84 4.36 6.64
N THR A 159 5.07 5.43 6.81
CA THR A 159 5.47 6.58 7.62
C THR A 159 5.72 6.15 9.07
N GLY A 160 6.69 6.75 9.76
CA GLY A 160 6.91 6.58 11.19
C GLY A 160 7.46 5.22 11.63
N GLN A 161 7.87 4.33 10.72
CA GLN A 161 8.44 3.04 11.09
C GLN A 161 9.76 3.16 11.86
N GLU A 162 10.50 4.25 11.70
CA GLU A 162 11.75 4.52 12.40
C GLU A 162 11.55 4.64 13.93
N ALA A 163 10.38 5.10 14.37
CA ALA A 163 10.03 5.14 15.79
C ALA A 163 9.91 3.73 16.40
N ILE A 164 9.42 2.77 15.61
CA ILE A 164 9.35 1.36 15.99
C ILE A 164 10.76 0.79 16.02
N TRP A 165 11.53 0.99 14.96
CA TRP A 165 12.92 0.53 14.87
C TRP A 165 13.79 1.08 16.01
N TYR A 166 13.61 2.35 16.37
CA TYR A 166 14.31 2.96 17.50
C TYR A 166 14.08 2.16 18.80
N LYS A 167 12.84 1.76 19.08
CA LYS A 167 12.50 0.96 20.27
C LYS A 167 13.06 -0.46 20.18
N VAL A 168 12.96 -1.10 19.03
CA VAL A 168 13.48 -2.45 18.80
C VAL A 168 14.99 -2.48 19.01
N TRP A 169 15.72 -1.58 18.38
CA TRP A 169 17.19 -1.53 18.52
C TRP A 169 17.63 -1.16 19.92
N SER A 170 16.94 -0.25 20.61
CA SER A 170 17.20 0.07 22.02
C SER A 170 17.01 -1.16 22.91
N LYS A 171 15.93 -1.93 22.69
CA LYS A 171 15.65 -3.18 23.44
C LYS A 171 16.71 -4.26 23.18
N LEU A 172 17.29 -4.28 21.99
CA LEU A 172 18.37 -5.18 21.61
C LEU A 172 19.77 -4.69 22.03
N GLY A 173 19.85 -3.58 22.78
CA GLY A 173 21.09 -3.12 23.45
C GLY A 173 21.94 -2.13 22.65
N LEU A 174 21.40 -1.51 21.61
CA LEU A 174 22.05 -0.41 20.89
C LEU A 174 21.85 0.92 21.64
N THR A 175 22.83 1.82 21.54
CA THR A 175 22.77 3.16 22.11
C THR A 175 21.95 4.12 21.23
N ASP A 176 21.50 5.24 21.79
CA ASP A 176 20.81 6.30 21.05
C ASP A 176 21.63 6.78 19.84
N GLU A 177 22.93 6.96 20.02
CA GLU A 177 23.83 7.41 18.96
C GLU A 177 23.95 6.38 17.83
N GLU A 178 24.11 5.09 18.16
CA GLU A 178 24.18 4.00 17.18
C GLU A 178 22.89 3.89 16.37
N ILE A 179 21.73 4.03 17.02
CA ILE A 179 20.43 3.90 16.35
C ILE A 179 20.16 5.09 15.43
N ARG A 180 20.29 6.32 15.94
CA ARG A 180 20.00 7.52 15.13
C ARG A 180 21.07 7.77 14.07
N GLY A 181 22.31 7.32 14.30
CA GLY A 181 23.37 7.34 13.31
C GLY A 181 23.21 6.31 12.19
N TYR A 182 22.48 5.23 12.44
CA TYR A 182 22.14 4.22 11.43
C TYR A 182 21.09 4.72 10.44
N PHE A 183 20.07 5.46 10.89
CA PHE A 183 19.10 6.05 10.00
C PHE A 183 19.72 7.13 9.13
N THR A 184 19.20 7.31 7.92
CA THR A 184 19.49 8.49 7.09
C THR A 184 18.76 9.72 7.62
N GLY A 185 19.10 10.90 7.10
CA GLY A 185 18.26 12.09 7.22
C GLY A 185 16.89 11.89 6.56
N PRO A 186 15.88 12.72 6.92
CA PRO A 186 14.48 12.53 6.52
C PRO A 186 14.25 12.31 5.03
N ALA A 187 14.90 13.09 4.16
CA ALA A 187 14.70 13.02 2.72
C ALA A 187 15.19 11.72 2.07
N HIS A 188 16.02 10.93 2.76
CA HIS A 188 16.61 9.71 2.24
C HIS A 188 16.10 8.44 2.92
N LEU A 189 15.13 8.54 3.83
CA LEU A 189 14.56 7.38 4.53
C LEU A 189 14.01 6.29 3.61
N PRO A 190 13.40 6.55 2.44
CA PRO A 190 12.97 5.49 1.54
C PRO A 190 14.10 4.55 1.12
N TRP A 191 15.27 5.09 0.77
CA TRP A 191 16.43 4.28 0.37
C TRP A 191 17.08 3.55 1.55
N HIS A 192 17.00 4.14 2.74
CA HIS A 192 17.33 3.41 3.97
C HIS A 192 16.39 2.23 4.19
N ARG A 193 15.08 2.42 4.05
CA ARG A 193 14.04 1.37 4.20
C ARG A 193 14.21 0.23 3.20
N MET A 194 14.70 0.52 2.00
CA MET A 194 15.01 -0.46 0.94
C MET A 194 16.39 -1.10 1.07
N CYS A 195 17.15 -0.85 2.15
CA CYS A 195 18.50 -1.36 2.35
C CYS A 195 19.53 -0.89 1.29
N ASN A 196 19.37 0.32 0.78
CA ASN A 196 20.28 0.92 -0.17
C ASN A 196 21.35 1.79 0.52
N LEU A 197 20.99 2.49 1.60
CA LEU A 197 21.79 3.57 2.18
C LEU A 197 21.64 3.65 3.69
N ASP A 198 22.77 3.65 4.43
CA ASP A 198 22.84 3.87 5.89
C ASP A 198 23.49 5.20 6.22
N GLY A 199 23.02 5.85 7.28
CA GLY A 199 23.70 6.96 7.96
C GLY A 199 23.93 8.24 7.15
N TRP A 200 23.42 8.35 5.92
CA TRP A 200 23.57 9.57 5.13
C TRP A 200 22.81 10.72 5.78
N GLN A 201 23.50 11.82 6.07
CA GLN A 201 22.94 12.98 6.78
C GLN A 201 22.34 12.64 8.17
N SER A 202 22.86 11.60 8.82
CA SER A 202 22.55 11.28 10.21
C SER A 202 23.16 12.30 11.19
N PRO A 203 22.73 12.36 12.47
CA PRO A 203 21.75 11.50 13.11
C PRO A 203 20.30 11.96 12.86
N LEU A 204 19.38 11.02 12.71
CA LEU A 204 17.94 11.36 12.59
C LEU A 204 17.43 12.02 13.88
N PRO A 205 16.75 13.19 13.83
CA PRO A 205 16.26 13.89 15.02
C PRO A 205 15.22 13.08 15.81
N LYS A 206 15.24 13.16 17.14
CA LYS A 206 14.22 12.50 18.00
C LYS A 206 12.82 13.03 17.76
N GLU A 207 12.72 14.34 17.54
CA GLU A 207 11.46 15.02 17.24
C GLU A 207 10.84 14.48 15.93
N TRP A 208 11.68 14.11 14.96
CA TRP A 208 11.22 13.46 13.74
C TRP A 208 10.57 12.10 14.05
N LEU A 209 11.24 11.26 14.86
CA LEU A 209 10.69 9.95 15.24
C LEU A 209 9.30 10.06 15.86
N SER A 210 9.12 10.97 16.82
CA SER A 210 7.84 11.15 17.52
C SER A 210 6.76 11.77 16.65
N SER A 211 7.09 12.78 15.84
CA SER A 211 6.14 13.45 14.96
C SER A 211 5.64 12.54 13.83
N GLN A 212 6.53 11.74 13.25
CA GLN A 212 6.16 10.80 12.19
C GLN A 212 5.36 9.62 12.74
N ALA A 213 5.61 9.17 13.97
CA ALA A 213 4.77 8.16 14.61
C ALA A 213 3.34 8.68 14.82
N ALA A 214 3.18 9.90 15.35
CA ALA A 214 1.87 10.51 15.54
C ALA A 214 1.14 10.77 14.21
N LEU A 215 1.88 11.12 13.14
CA LEU A 215 1.32 11.27 11.81
C LEU A 215 0.82 9.93 11.26
N GLN A 216 1.58 8.86 11.42
CA GLN A 216 1.18 7.51 10.96
C GLN A 216 -0.07 7.01 11.67
N GLU A 217 -0.23 7.27 12.97
CA GLU A 217 -1.47 6.94 13.70
C GLU A 217 -2.70 7.59 13.03
N GLN A 218 -2.59 8.85 12.63
CA GLN A 218 -3.66 9.56 11.93
C GLN A 218 -3.93 9.00 10.53
N ILE A 219 -2.86 8.70 9.76
CA ILE A 219 -2.94 8.13 8.41
C ILE A 219 -3.71 6.80 8.44
N VAL A 220 -3.24 5.83 9.22
CA VAL A 220 -3.86 4.50 9.24
C VAL A 220 -5.28 4.51 9.81
N ALA A 221 -5.56 5.40 10.76
CA ALA A 221 -6.92 5.57 11.29
C ALA A 221 -7.86 6.08 10.20
N ARG A 222 -7.46 7.12 9.44
CA ARG A 222 -8.27 7.68 8.36
C ARG A 222 -8.43 6.70 7.18
N GLU A 223 -7.40 5.98 6.80
CA GLU A 223 -7.49 4.95 5.77
C GLU A 223 -8.51 3.88 6.14
N ARG A 224 -8.54 3.43 7.41
CA ARG A 224 -9.52 2.47 7.91
C ARG A 224 -10.95 3.03 7.96
N GLU A 225 -11.14 4.33 8.20
CA GLU A 225 -12.46 4.97 8.10
C GLU A 225 -13.08 4.79 6.70
N PHE A 226 -12.25 4.76 5.65
CA PHE A 226 -12.64 4.46 4.28
C PHE A 226 -12.57 2.97 3.92
N ASN A 227 -12.54 2.07 4.90
CA ASN A 227 -12.43 0.62 4.67
C ASN A 227 -11.20 0.20 3.85
N MET A 228 -10.15 1.02 3.83
CA MET A 228 -8.87 0.64 3.28
C MET A 228 -8.13 -0.29 4.24
N ARG A 229 -7.28 -1.13 3.69
CA ARG A 229 -6.38 -2.04 4.42
C ARG A 229 -4.94 -1.56 4.27
N PRO A 230 -4.44 -0.64 5.12
CA PRO A 230 -3.06 -0.19 5.08
C PRO A 230 -2.07 -1.36 5.05
N VAL A 231 -1.11 -1.31 4.11
CA VAL A 231 0.02 -2.23 4.08
C VAL A 231 1.12 -1.65 4.96
N LEU A 232 1.36 -2.26 6.10
CA LEU A 232 2.40 -1.86 7.03
C LEU A 232 3.71 -2.60 6.71
N PRO A 233 4.89 -2.02 7.01
CA PRO A 233 6.15 -2.72 6.78
C PRO A 233 6.37 -3.84 7.81
N ALA A 234 7.24 -4.81 7.45
CA ALA A 234 7.81 -5.75 8.40
C ALA A 234 9.32 -5.89 8.18
N PHE A 235 9.99 -6.66 9.01
CA PHE A 235 11.45 -6.80 8.93
C PHE A 235 11.86 -7.59 7.68
N ALA A 236 12.70 -6.98 6.85
CA ALA A 236 13.19 -7.57 5.61
C ALA A 236 14.68 -7.99 5.65
N GLY A 237 15.36 -7.80 6.78
CA GLY A 237 16.75 -8.21 6.95
C GLY A 237 17.77 -7.07 7.13
N HIS A 238 17.38 -5.81 6.92
CA HIS A 238 18.25 -4.65 7.09
C HIS A 238 18.51 -4.35 8.58
N VAL A 239 19.76 -4.31 9.02
CA VAL A 239 20.15 -4.15 10.43
C VAL A 239 21.29 -3.14 10.60
N PRO A 240 21.36 -2.44 11.75
CA PRO A 240 22.52 -1.62 12.07
C PRO A 240 23.81 -2.44 12.14
N ALA A 241 24.90 -1.98 11.54
CA ALA A 241 26.20 -2.64 11.64
C ALA A 241 26.68 -2.79 13.11
N ALA A 242 26.30 -1.84 13.97
CA ALA A 242 26.57 -1.85 15.40
C ALA A 242 25.96 -3.05 16.14
N LEU A 243 24.98 -3.74 15.54
CA LEU A 243 24.35 -4.92 16.15
C LEU A 243 25.39 -6.04 16.44
N LYS A 244 26.46 -6.14 15.65
CA LYS A 244 27.58 -7.07 15.90
C LYS A 244 28.32 -6.82 17.21
N ARG A 245 28.27 -5.61 17.75
CA ARG A 245 28.85 -5.32 19.07
C ARG A 245 28.14 -6.09 20.18
N VAL A 246 26.82 -6.21 20.05
CA VAL A 246 25.97 -6.91 21.04
C VAL A 246 25.85 -8.39 20.74
N TYR A 247 25.76 -8.74 19.46
CA TYR A 247 25.60 -10.11 18.96
C TYR A 247 26.75 -10.47 18.00
N PRO A 248 27.96 -10.79 18.51
CA PRO A 248 29.16 -10.93 17.68
C PRO A 248 29.09 -12.09 16.65
N ASN A 249 28.25 -13.09 16.89
CA ASN A 249 28.17 -14.30 16.07
C ASN A 249 27.07 -14.27 15.00
N ILE A 250 26.35 -13.15 14.84
CA ILE A 250 25.28 -13.05 13.81
C ILE A 250 25.85 -13.12 12.40
N LYS A 251 25.10 -13.76 11.52
CA LYS A 251 25.46 -13.92 10.12
C LYS A 251 24.96 -12.73 9.31
N THR A 252 25.84 -11.80 9.01
CA THR A 252 25.51 -10.63 8.21
C THR A 252 26.39 -10.49 6.98
N THR A 253 25.84 -9.89 5.93
CA THR A 253 26.56 -9.50 4.72
C THR A 253 26.55 -7.98 4.60
N ARG A 254 27.66 -7.39 4.19
CA ARG A 254 27.70 -5.98 3.80
C ARG A 254 27.25 -5.87 2.35
N VAL A 255 26.18 -5.12 2.13
CA VAL A 255 25.56 -4.92 0.81
C VAL A 255 26.53 -4.17 -0.10
N SER A 256 26.42 -4.32 -1.41
CA SER A 256 27.20 -3.56 -2.41
C SER A 256 26.98 -2.06 -2.28
N GLU A 257 27.88 -1.28 -2.86
CA GLU A 257 27.70 0.18 -2.99
C GLU A 257 26.46 0.49 -3.81
N TRP A 258 25.72 1.52 -3.41
CA TRP A 258 24.50 1.97 -4.09
C TRP A 258 24.63 3.44 -4.51
N GLY A 259 24.19 3.77 -5.72
CA GLY A 259 24.03 5.15 -6.20
C GLY A 259 25.30 6.02 -6.17
N GLY A 260 26.51 5.42 -6.13
CA GLY A 260 27.77 6.15 -6.04
C GLY A 260 28.11 6.70 -4.65
N PHE A 261 27.37 6.30 -3.61
CA PHE A 261 27.69 6.64 -2.23
C PHE A 261 28.92 5.90 -1.74
N ALA A 262 29.73 6.55 -0.87
CA ALA A 262 30.96 5.99 -0.35
C ALA A 262 30.71 4.75 0.54
N ASP A 263 31.76 3.91 0.66
CA ASP A 263 31.74 2.63 1.39
C ASP A 263 31.14 2.69 2.80
N GLN A 264 31.32 3.80 3.51
CA GLN A 264 30.81 3.98 4.87
C GLN A 264 29.28 3.96 4.98
N TYR A 265 28.57 4.24 3.89
CA TYR A 265 27.10 4.28 3.84
C TYR A 265 26.46 2.98 3.36
N ARG A 266 27.26 1.94 3.14
CA ARG A 266 26.77 0.61 2.74
C ARG A 266 26.01 -0.05 3.88
N CYS A 267 24.86 -0.61 3.54
CA CYS A 267 23.98 -1.30 4.47
C CYS A 267 24.55 -2.64 4.96
N THR A 268 24.02 -3.12 6.07
CA THR A 268 24.28 -4.44 6.61
C THR A 268 23.00 -5.27 6.57
N PHE A 269 23.07 -6.45 5.96
CA PHE A 269 21.94 -7.36 5.80
C PHE A 269 22.15 -8.60 6.68
N LEU A 270 21.15 -8.92 7.51
CA LEU A 270 21.11 -10.12 8.34
C LEU A 270 20.60 -11.30 7.51
N ASN A 271 21.33 -12.40 7.51
CA ASN A 271 20.89 -13.62 6.83
C ASN A 271 19.52 -14.07 7.41
N PRO A 272 18.50 -14.28 6.57
CA PRO A 272 17.19 -14.74 7.05
C PRO A 272 17.24 -16.04 7.88
N MET A 273 18.24 -16.89 7.65
CA MET A 273 18.45 -18.14 8.40
C MET A 273 19.15 -17.94 9.75
N ASP A 274 19.48 -16.71 10.16
CA ASP A 274 20.01 -16.42 11.48
C ASP A 274 18.90 -16.45 12.53
N SER A 275 19.16 -17.02 13.69
CA SER A 275 18.16 -17.10 14.77
C SER A 275 17.67 -15.75 15.29
N LEU A 276 18.50 -14.70 15.16
CA LEU A 276 18.12 -13.35 15.55
C LEU A 276 17.05 -12.75 14.62
N TYR A 277 16.92 -13.24 13.38
CA TYR A 277 15.94 -12.74 12.42
C TYR A 277 14.51 -12.81 12.96
N ALA A 278 14.08 -13.98 13.43
CA ALA A 278 12.75 -14.17 14.00
C ALA A 278 12.51 -13.38 15.29
N ILE A 279 13.56 -13.16 16.08
CA ILE A 279 13.49 -12.33 17.30
C ILE A 279 13.23 -10.86 16.92
N ILE A 280 13.99 -10.32 15.97
CA ILE A 280 13.78 -8.94 15.48
C ILE A 280 12.38 -8.78 14.88
N GLN A 281 11.96 -9.74 14.05
CA GLN A 281 10.61 -9.71 13.45
C GLN A 281 9.51 -9.65 14.51
N LYS A 282 9.63 -10.50 15.55
CA LYS A 282 8.67 -10.53 16.65
C LYS A 282 8.61 -9.19 17.40
N GLU A 283 9.76 -8.64 17.76
CA GLU A 283 9.82 -7.37 18.49
C GLU A 283 9.24 -6.22 17.66
N TYR A 284 9.57 -6.18 16.36
CA TYR A 284 9.08 -5.17 15.45
C TYR A 284 7.56 -5.24 15.29
N LEU A 285 7.00 -6.39 14.93
CA LEU A 285 5.56 -6.54 14.71
C LEU A 285 4.75 -6.33 15.99
N THR A 286 5.28 -6.74 17.14
CA THR A 286 4.63 -6.51 18.45
C THR A 286 4.49 -5.00 18.71
N GLU A 287 5.57 -4.23 18.53
CA GLU A 287 5.53 -2.80 18.75
C GLU A 287 4.70 -2.06 17.70
N GLN A 288 4.80 -2.47 16.43
CA GLN A 288 3.99 -1.91 15.35
C GLN A 288 2.49 -2.11 15.57
N THR A 289 2.08 -3.33 15.93
CA THR A 289 0.68 -3.64 16.21
C THR A 289 0.16 -2.85 17.40
N ARG A 290 1.00 -2.65 18.42
CA ARG A 290 0.65 -1.82 19.58
C ARG A 290 0.39 -0.36 19.22
N LEU A 291 1.15 0.22 18.27
CA LEU A 291 1.04 1.62 17.87
C LEU A 291 -0.02 1.86 16.79
N TYR A 292 0.00 1.05 15.74
CA TYR A 292 -0.75 1.30 14.51
C TYR A 292 -1.87 0.27 14.26
N GLY A 293 -1.98 -0.78 15.11
CA GLY A 293 -2.83 -1.92 14.83
C GLY A 293 -2.30 -2.76 13.66
N THR A 294 -3.13 -3.63 13.11
CA THR A 294 -2.80 -4.44 11.93
C THR A 294 -4.00 -4.62 11.02
N ASN A 295 -3.74 -4.80 9.73
CA ASN A 295 -4.68 -5.31 8.73
C ASN A 295 -4.17 -6.63 8.14
N HIS A 296 -3.22 -7.27 8.83
CA HIS A 296 -2.62 -8.56 8.48
C HIS A 296 -1.90 -8.58 7.12
N ILE A 297 -1.57 -7.41 6.54
CA ILE A 297 -0.84 -7.28 5.27
C ILE A 297 0.46 -6.52 5.55
N TYR A 298 1.59 -7.16 5.22
CA TYR A 298 2.92 -6.65 5.53
C TYR A 298 3.78 -6.56 4.27
N GLY A 299 4.30 -5.36 3.97
CA GLY A 299 5.27 -5.13 2.91
C GLY A 299 6.65 -5.62 3.34
N ILE A 300 7.22 -6.58 2.61
CA ILE A 300 8.54 -7.14 2.87
C ILE A 300 9.26 -7.36 1.55
N ASP A 301 10.37 -6.66 1.33
CA ASP A 301 11.17 -6.73 0.09
C ASP A 301 12.63 -7.08 0.43
N PRO A 302 12.95 -8.35 0.76
CA PRO A 302 14.23 -8.73 1.37
C PRO A 302 15.43 -8.61 0.44
N PHE A 303 15.23 -8.79 -0.88
CA PHE A 303 16.31 -8.80 -1.89
C PHE A 303 16.04 -7.78 -3.01
N TYR A 304 15.53 -6.60 -2.63
CA TYR A 304 15.04 -5.60 -3.57
C TYR A 304 16.10 -5.19 -4.63
N GLU A 305 17.27 -4.74 -4.19
CA GLU A 305 18.43 -4.39 -5.03
C GLU A 305 19.73 -4.93 -4.44
N ILE A 306 19.66 -6.05 -3.74
CA ILE A 306 20.78 -6.69 -3.09
C ILE A 306 20.83 -8.18 -3.42
N ASP A 307 22.03 -8.73 -3.48
CA ASP A 307 22.21 -10.16 -3.66
C ASP A 307 21.73 -10.93 -2.42
N PRO A 308 20.95 -12.02 -2.60
CA PRO A 308 20.64 -12.93 -1.51
C PRO A 308 21.92 -13.64 -1.02
N PRO A 309 21.93 -14.16 0.21
CA PRO A 309 23.07 -14.92 0.74
C PRO A 309 23.47 -16.14 -0.09
N SER A 310 22.59 -16.65 -0.93
CA SER A 310 22.82 -17.75 -1.86
C SER A 310 21.89 -17.65 -3.07
N TRP A 311 22.42 -17.95 -4.26
CA TRP A 311 21.66 -18.07 -5.49
C TRP A 311 21.21 -19.52 -5.79
N ASP A 312 21.46 -20.46 -4.88
CA ASP A 312 20.90 -21.81 -4.99
C ASP A 312 19.37 -21.76 -4.80
N ALA A 313 18.63 -22.48 -5.67
CA ALA A 313 17.17 -22.40 -5.71
C ALA A 313 16.51 -22.92 -4.42
N ASP A 314 17.04 -24.00 -3.83
CA ASP A 314 16.51 -24.56 -2.59
C ASP A 314 16.81 -23.62 -1.39
N SER A 315 17.99 -23.01 -1.39
CA SER A 315 18.37 -21.99 -0.40
C SER A 315 17.46 -20.76 -0.46
N LEU A 316 17.12 -20.28 -1.65
CA LEU A 316 16.17 -19.18 -1.84
C LEU A 316 14.78 -19.54 -1.30
N GLY A 317 14.31 -20.75 -1.60
CA GLY A 317 13.05 -21.26 -1.06
C GLY A 317 13.05 -21.36 0.47
N MET A 318 14.14 -21.89 1.08
CA MET A 318 14.27 -21.94 2.54
C MET A 318 14.25 -20.56 3.17
N MET A 319 14.92 -19.57 2.57
CA MET A 319 14.92 -18.18 3.06
C MET A 319 13.52 -17.58 2.98
N ALA A 320 12.81 -17.71 1.85
CA ALA A 320 11.44 -17.21 1.71
C ALA A 320 10.49 -17.84 2.76
N LYS A 321 10.59 -19.15 2.93
CA LYS A 321 9.82 -19.88 3.94
C LYS A 321 10.08 -19.32 5.35
N HIS A 322 11.35 -19.17 5.72
CA HIS A 322 11.73 -18.70 7.05
C HIS A 322 11.29 -17.26 7.30
N ILE A 323 11.42 -16.37 6.30
CA ILE A 323 10.89 -14.99 6.37
C ILE A 323 9.39 -15.02 6.66
N TYR A 324 8.61 -15.76 5.87
CA TYR A 324 7.17 -15.86 6.08
C TYR A 324 6.81 -16.46 7.45
N GLU A 325 7.43 -17.57 7.83
CA GLU A 325 7.18 -18.23 9.12
C GLU A 325 7.48 -17.32 10.31
N SER A 326 8.49 -16.45 10.21
CA SER A 326 8.82 -15.48 11.26
C SER A 326 7.72 -14.42 11.46
N VAL A 327 7.03 -14.04 10.38
CA VAL A 327 5.86 -13.14 10.45
C VAL A 327 4.63 -13.89 10.97
N ALA A 328 4.34 -15.06 10.40
CA ALA A 328 3.19 -15.89 10.75
C ALA A 328 3.22 -16.38 12.22
N ALA A 329 4.41 -16.50 12.82
CA ALA A 329 4.57 -16.82 14.23
C ALA A 329 4.07 -15.70 15.16
N VAL A 330 3.99 -14.45 14.68
CA VAL A 330 3.47 -13.30 15.43
C VAL A 330 2.01 -13.04 15.06
N ASP A 331 1.70 -13.12 13.77
CA ASP A 331 0.38 -12.89 13.21
C ASP A 331 -0.02 -14.07 12.29
N PRO A 332 -0.79 -15.04 12.79
CA PRO A 332 -1.20 -16.20 11.99
C PRO A 332 -2.05 -15.89 10.76
N GLU A 333 -2.65 -14.69 10.71
CA GLU A 333 -3.41 -14.21 9.54
C GLU A 333 -2.54 -13.46 8.52
N ALA A 334 -1.25 -13.30 8.80
CA ALA A 334 -0.35 -12.51 7.99
C ALA A 334 -0.35 -12.90 6.51
N VAL A 335 -0.38 -11.87 5.68
CA VAL A 335 -0.16 -11.92 4.24
C VAL A 335 1.07 -11.07 3.93
N TRP A 336 2.05 -11.66 3.29
CA TRP A 336 3.24 -10.97 2.79
C TRP A 336 2.91 -10.29 1.47
N LEU A 337 3.12 -8.98 1.36
CA LEU A 337 3.08 -8.25 0.09
C LEU A 337 4.51 -7.97 -0.35
N GLN A 338 4.85 -8.31 -1.59
CA GLN A 338 6.18 -8.11 -2.15
C GLN A 338 6.12 -7.45 -3.53
N MET A 339 7.01 -6.49 -3.77
CA MET A 339 7.26 -5.92 -5.09
C MET A 339 8.11 -6.87 -5.94
N THR A 340 7.80 -7.02 -7.22
CA THR A 340 8.54 -7.91 -8.12
C THR A 340 9.71 -7.24 -8.84
N TRP A 341 10.08 -6.04 -8.41
CA TRP A 341 11.22 -5.30 -8.95
C TRP A 341 12.50 -6.13 -9.03
N LEU A 342 12.79 -6.94 -8.01
CA LEU A 342 13.96 -7.83 -7.98
C LEU A 342 14.01 -8.78 -9.20
N PHE A 343 12.87 -9.30 -9.66
CA PHE A 343 12.81 -10.23 -10.81
C PHE A 343 13.05 -9.50 -12.14
N TYR A 344 12.75 -8.20 -12.20
CA TYR A 344 13.03 -7.35 -13.34
C TYR A 344 14.46 -6.80 -13.32
N ALA A 345 14.89 -6.25 -12.20
CA ALA A 345 16.17 -5.56 -12.06
C ALA A 345 17.37 -6.50 -12.25
N ASP A 346 17.24 -7.74 -11.80
CA ASP A 346 18.29 -8.77 -11.94
C ASP A 346 17.77 -10.06 -12.59
N ILE A 347 17.13 -9.91 -13.74
CA ILE A 347 16.58 -11.03 -14.53
C ILE A 347 17.64 -12.09 -14.86
N LYS A 348 18.92 -11.74 -14.86
CA LYS A 348 20.04 -12.67 -15.13
C LYS A 348 20.18 -13.70 -14.02
N HIS A 349 20.02 -13.30 -12.77
CA HIS A 349 20.16 -14.18 -11.63
C HIS A 349 18.82 -14.77 -11.19
N TRP A 350 17.71 -14.01 -11.27
CA TRP A 350 16.37 -14.49 -10.97
C TRP A 350 15.80 -15.31 -12.14
N THR A 351 16.36 -16.51 -12.35
CA THR A 351 15.85 -17.45 -13.36
C THR A 351 14.52 -18.06 -12.93
N THR A 352 13.72 -18.53 -13.91
CA THR A 352 12.41 -19.18 -13.65
C THR A 352 12.45 -20.25 -12.55
N PRO A 353 13.43 -21.19 -12.50
CA PRO A 353 13.52 -22.15 -11.41
C PRO A 353 13.73 -21.52 -10.03
N ARG A 354 14.54 -20.49 -9.93
CA ARG A 354 14.80 -19.75 -8.68
C ARG A 354 13.56 -19.01 -8.19
N ILE A 355 12.90 -18.26 -9.09
CA ILE A 355 11.64 -17.58 -8.78
C ILE A 355 10.59 -18.61 -8.32
N LYS A 356 10.48 -19.74 -9.02
CA LYS A 356 9.51 -20.79 -8.68
C LYS A 356 9.77 -21.39 -7.30
N SER A 357 11.02 -21.69 -6.95
CA SER A 357 11.38 -22.21 -5.64
C SER A 357 11.07 -21.20 -4.54
N TYR A 358 11.47 -19.95 -4.76
CA TYR A 358 11.23 -18.84 -3.82
C TYR A 358 9.72 -18.66 -3.54
N LEU A 359 8.90 -18.51 -4.59
CA LEU A 359 7.47 -18.22 -4.44
C LEU A 359 6.67 -19.41 -3.89
N ARG A 360 6.98 -20.64 -4.30
CA ARG A 360 6.26 -21.85 -3.84
C ARG A 360 6.59 -22.28 -2.42
N SER A 361 7.62 -21.70 -1.82
CA SER A 361 7.99 -21.99 -0.43
C SER A 361 7.15 -21.22 0.59
N VAL A 362 6.36 -20.24 0.13
CA VAL A 362 5.35 -19.53 0.92
C VAL A 362 3.98 -20.15 0.63
N PRO A 363 3.12 -20.39 1.64
CA PRO A 363 1.78 -20.95 1.41
C PRO A 363 0.99 -20.11 0.39
N GLN A 364 0.21 -20.78 -0.44
CA GLN A 364 -0.66 -20.13 -1.40
C GLN A 364 -1.63 -19.19 -0.66
N ASP A 365 -1.94 -18.05 -1.26
CA ASP A 365 -2.76 -16.97 -0.69
C ASP A 365 -2.17 -16.25 0.54
N ARG A 366 -0.92 -16.56 0.92
CA ARG A 366 -0.19 -15.86 1.97
C ARG A 366 0.93 -14.95 1.44
N LEU A 367 1.08 -14.87 0.13
CA LEU A 367 1.99 -13.97 -0.56
C LEU A 367 1.23 -13.30 -1.70
N ILE A 368 1.21 -11.98 -1.72
CA ILE A 368 0.67 -11.17 -2.82
C ILE A 368 1.83 -10.47 -3.51
N LEU A 369 1.91 -10.57 -4.81
CA LEU A 369 2.95 -9.95 -5.61
C LEU A 369 2.42 -8.71 -6.32
N LEU A 370 3.20 -7.64 -6.30
CA LEU A 370 2.96 -6.47 -7.15
C LEU A 370 3.77 -6.66 -8.42
N ASP A 371 3.12 -6.97 -9.56
CA ASP A 371 3.79 -6.98 -10.86
C ASP A 371 4.10 -5.53 -11.24
N TYR A 372 5.29 -5.11 -10.92
CA TYR A 372 5.67 -3.76 -10.54
C TYR A 372 5.64 -2.74 -11.67
N PHE A 373 5.93 -3.13 -12.92
CA PHE A 373 6.21 -2.27 -14.05
C PHE A 373 5.57 -2.79 -15.33
N CYS A 374 4.26 -3.07 -15.28
CA CYS A 374 3.54 -3.78 -16.33
C CYS A 374 3.39 -3.01 -17.64
N GLU A 375 3.48 -1.69 -17.64
CA GLU A 375 3.50 -0.91 -18.89
C GLU A 375 4.77 -1.10 -19.70
N TYR A 376 5.82 -1.66 -19.08
CA TYR A 376 7.08 -1.97 -19.75
C TYR A 376 7.32 -3.48 -19.83
N THR A 377 7.26 -4.19 -18.70
CA THR A 377 7.49 -5.62 -18.61
C THR A 377 6.47 -6.30 -17.71
N GLU A 378 5.88 -7.39 -18.19
CA GLU A 378 4.88 -8.16 -17.46
C GLU A 378 5.51 -9.49 -17.01
N ILE A 379 5.97 -9.54 -15.75
CA ILE A 379 6.63 -10.73 -15.18
C ILE A 379 5.64 -11.90 -15.04
N TRP A 380 4.34 -11.61 -14.84
CA TRP A 380 3.32 -12.64 -14.77
C TRP A 380 3.31 -13.55 -16.03
N LYS A 381 3.58 -13.00 -17.22
CA LYS A 381 3.68 -13.79 -18.48
C LYS A 381 4.89 -14.72 -18.51
N GLN A 382 5.98 -14.34 -17.84
CA GLN A 382 7.24 -15.10 -17.81
C GLN A 382 7.25 -16.18 -16.73
N THR A 383 6.31 -16.12 -15.78
CA THR A 383 6.26 -16.97 -14.59
C THR A 383 5.00 -17.80 -14.49
N ASP A 384 4.28 -18.01 -15.61
CA ASP A 384 3.00 -18.72 -15.60
C ASP A 384 2.08 -18.20 -14.49
N SER A 385 1.79 -16.88 -14.54
CA SER A 385 1.02 -16.15 -13.54
C SER A 385 1.54 -16.40 -12.12
N TYR A 386 2.85 -16.19 -11.92
CA TYR A 386 3.54 -16.37 -10.63
C TYR A 386 3.33 -17.75 -9.99
N PHE A 387 3.20 -18.77 -10.85
CA PHE A 387 2.99 -20.17 -10.43
C PHE A 387 1.80 -20.38 -9.49
N GLY A 388 0.76 -19.54 -9.62
CA GLY A 388 -0.47 -19.60 -8.84
C GLY A 388 -0.51 -18.70 -7.58
N GLN A 389 0.57 -18.00 -7.25
CA GLN A 389 0.52 -16.99 -6.16
C GLN A 389 -0.34 -15.79 -6.58
N PRO A 390 -1.13 -15.21 -5.67
CA PRO A 390 -1.87 -13.98 -5.92
C PRO A 390 -0.97 -12.84 -6.38
N TYR A 391 -1.44 -12.06 -7.36
CA TYR A 391 -0.71 -10.88 -7.82
C TYR A 391 -1.63 -9.74 -8.25
N LEU A 392 -1.07 -8.52 -8.32
CA LEU A 392 -1.71 -7.32 -8.83
C LEU A 392 -0.94 -6.83 -10.05
N TRP A 393 -1.65 -6.42 -11.09
CA TRP A 393 -1.08 -5.72 -12.23
C TRP A 393 -0.84 -4.26 -11.85
N CYS A 394 0.40 -3.76 -11.92
CA CYS A 394 0.75 -2.43 -11.45
C CYS A 394 1.37 -1.55 -12.55
N TYR A 395 0.95 -0.29 -12.57
CA TYR A 395 1.50 0.77 -13.38
C TYR A 395 2.52 1.59 -12.56
N LEU A 396 3.73 1.76 -13.07
CA LEU A 396 4.78 2.56 -12.41
C LEU A 396 4.75 4.02 -12.88
N GLY A 397 4.80 4.24 -14.19
CA GLY A 397 4.78 5.56 -14.83
C GLY A 397 6.18 6.09 -15.12
N ASN A 398 6.95 6.43 -14.10
CA ASN A 398 8.30 6.96 -14.27
C ASN A 398 9.22 6.62 -13.11
N PHE A 399 10.51 6.81 -13.30
CA PHE A 399 11.56 6.64 -12.31
C PHE A 399 12.07 7.97 -11.76
N GLY A 400 12.60 7.93 -10.52
CA GLY A 400 13.36 9.01 -9.92
C GLY A 400 12.54 10.28 -9.66
N GLY A 401 11.22 10.18 -9.55
CA GLY A 401 10.36 11.33 -9.35
C GLY A 401 10.38 12.33 -10.53
N ASN A 402 10.80 11.91 -11.73
CA ASN A 402 10.85 12.78 -12.90
C ASN A 402 9.44 13.19 -13.35
N SER A 403 9.19 14.49 -13.44
CA SER A 403 7.92 15.04 -13.90
C SER A 403 7.85 15.08 -15.42
N PHE A 404 6.88 14.36 -16.01
CA PHE A 404 6.56 14.47 -17.42
C PHE A 404 5.12 14.02 -17.72
N LEU A 405 4.52 14.59 -18.75
CA LEU A 405 3.13 14.35 -19.10
C LEU A 405 2.91 13.14 -20.03
N SER A 406 3.92 12.34 -20.28
CA SER A 406 3.76 11.16 -21.11
C SER A 406 2.97 10.07 -20.40
N GLY A 407 2.30 9.26 -21.20
CA GLY A 407 1.60 8.07 -20.72
C GLY A 407 1.17 7.23 -21.92
N PRO A 408 1.55 5.94 -21.97
CA PRO A 408 1.20 5.06 -23.09
C PRO A 408 -0.22 4.51 -22.92
N VAL A 409 -1.25 5.38 -22.99
CA VAL A 409 -2.66 5.05 -22.71
C VAL A 409 -3.12 3.78 -23.44
N ASN A 410 -2.88 3.70 -24.76
CA ASN A 410 -3.30 2.55 -25.56
C ASN A 410 -2.62 1.26 -25.09
N LEU A 411 -1.30 1.30 -24.89
CA LEU A 411 -0.53 0.14 -24.42
C LEU A 411 -0.97 -0.32 -23.03
N VAL A 412 -1.18 0.61 -22.11
CA VAL A 412 -1.69 0.32 -20.75
C VAL A 412 -3.08 -0.29 -20.82
N SER A 413 -3.97 0.28 -21.65
CA SER A 413 -5.33 -0.25 -21.84
C SER A 413 -5.31 -1.68 -22.39
N GLU A 414 -4.50 -1.95 -23.42
CA GLU A 414 -4.38 -3.26 -24.05
C GLU A 414 -3.80 -4.30 -23.09
N ARG A 415 -2.69 -3.97 -22.39
CA ARG A 415 -2.04 -4.89 -21.44
C ARG A 415 -2.90 -5.20 -20.24
N LEU A 416 -3.55 -4.20 -19.67
CA LEU A 416 -4.42 -4.39 -18.53
C LEU A 416 -5.67 -5.20 -18.91
N ALA A 417 -6.27 -4.95 -20.09
CA ALA A 417 -7.36 -5.77 -20.60
C ALA A 417 -6.94 -7.23 -20.85
N ASP A 418 -5.73 -7.44 -21.38
CA ASP A 418 -5.14 -8.78 -21.53
C ASP A 418 -4.94 -9.47 -20.18
N ALA A 419 -4.38 -8.77 -19.19
CA ALA A 419 -4.19 -9.32 -17.86
C ALA A 419 -5.51 -9.69 -17.17
N LEU A 420 -6.52 -8.81 -17.23
CA LEU A 420 -7.86 -9.07 -16.67
C LEU A 420 -8.54 -10.28 -17.34
N LYS A 421 -8.26 -10.54 -18.61
CA LYS A 421 -8.81 -11.68 -19.36
C LYS A 421 -8.01 -12.98 -19.19
N ASN A 422 -6.69 -12.89 -19.24
CA ASN A 422 -5.78 -14.03 -19.40
C ASN A 422 -4.83 -14.24 -18.20
N GLY A 423 -4.80 -13.33 -17.23
CA GLY A 423 -3.88 -13.36 -16.08
C GLY A 423 -4.13 -14.46 -15.05
N GLY A 424 -5.20 -15.26 -15.24
CA GLY A 424 -5.54 -16.36 -14.34
C GLY A 424 -6.42 -15.94 -13.15
N SER A 425 -6.94 -16.92 -12.43
CA SER A 425 -7.80 -16.69 -11.25
C SER A 425 -7.05 -16.08 -10.06
N ASN A 426 -5.73 -16.07 -10.10
CA ASN A 426 -4.85 -15.51 -9.09
C ASN A 426 -4.45 -14.04 -9.36
N LEU A 427 -4.86 -13.44 -10.48
CA LEU A 427 -4.89 -11.98 -10.59
C LEU A 427 -5.96 -11.43 -9.65
N LYS A 428 -5.56 -10.71 -8.60
CA LYS A 428 -6.47 -10.23 -7.53
C LYS A 428 -6.73 -8.73 -7.58
N GLY A 429 -6.10 -8.01 -8.49
CA GLY A 429 -6.32 -6.58 -8.56
C GLY A 429 -5.41 -5.83 -9.51
N VAL A 430 -5.57 -4.53 -9.42
CA VAL A 430 -4.74 -3.55 -10.11
C VAL A 430 -4.10 -2.59 -9.11
N GLY A 431 -3.07 -1.88 -9.52
CA GLY A 431 -2.45 -0.88 -8.67
C GLY A 431 -1.51 0.02 -9.42
N SER A 432 -0.88 0.90 -8.65
CA SER A 432 0.19 1.77 -9.13
C SER A 432 1.30 1.87 -8.11
N THR A 433 2.52 1.79 -8.61
CA THR A 433 3.76 1.78 -7.82
C THR A 433 4.61 3.01 -8.12
N LEU A 434 3.94 4.16 -8.24
CA LEU A 434 4.56 5.44 -8.62
C LEU A 434 5.67 5.86 -7.65
N GLU A 435 6.77 6.38 -8.17
CA GLU A 435 7.86 6.87 -7.33
C GLU A 435 7.66 8.29 -6.81
N GLY A 436 6.76 9.06 -7.43
CA GLY A 436 6.41 10.42 -7.00
C GLY A 436 5.03 10.83 -7.48
N ILE A 437 4.47 11.91 -6.94
CA ILE A 437 3.15 12.43 -7.35
C ILE A 437 3.23 13.65 -8.28
N ASP A 438 4.41 14.23 -8.50
CA ASP A 438 4.61 15.31 -9.49
C ASP A 438 4.61 14.75 -10.92
N LEU A 439 3.57 13.97 -11.24
CA LEU A 439 3.45 13.15 -12.42
C LEU A 439 2.12 13.40 -13.13
N ASN A 440 1.85 12.58 -14.14
CA ASN A 440 0.59 12.58 -14.86
C ASN A 440 -0.52 11.89 -14.06
N GLN A 441 -1.25 12.62 -13.20
CA GLN A 441 -2.38 12.10 -12.40
C GLN A 441 -3.39 11.33 -13.24
N PHE A 442 -3.67 11.79 -14.47
CA PHE A 442 -4.60 11.13 -15.39
C PHE A 442 -4.29 9.64 -15.60
N MET A 443 -3.03 9.27 -15.76
CA MET A 443 -2.65 7.88 -16.00
C MET A 443 -2.96 6.98 -14.80
N TYR A 444 -2.79 7.48 -13.60
CA TYR A 444 -3.08 6.72 -12.37
C TYR A 444 -4.58 6.57 -12.15
N GLU A 445 -5.35 7.64 -12.38
CA GLU A 445 -6.82 7.57 -12.36
C GLU A 445 -7.35 6.64 -13.44
N PHE A 446 -6.77 6.66 -14.65
CA PHE A 446 -7.13 5.77 -15.75
C PHE A 446 -6.94 4.29 -15.39
N VAL A 447 -5.82 3.93 -14.76
CA VAL A 447 -5.57 2.55 -14.31
C VAL A 447 -6.56 2.13 -13.24
N LEU A 448 -6.82 3.01 -12.25
CA LEU A 448 -7.77 2.74 -11.16
C LEU A 448 -9.21 2.62 -11.66
N ASP A 449 -9.60 3.43 -12.65
CA ASP A 449 -10.93 3.37 -13.28
C ASP A 449 -11.21 2.01 -13.93
N LYS A 450 -10.19 1.37 -14.52
CA LYS A 450 -10.33 0.01 -15.10
C LYS A 450 -10.68 -1.06 -14.06
N ALA A 451 -10.42 -0.82 -12.79
CA ALA A 451 -10.87 -1.72 -11.72
C ALA A 451 -12.41 -1.75 -11.56
N TRP A 452 -13.11 -0.73 -12.06
CA TRP A 452 -14.55 -0.56 -11.95
C TRP A 452 -15.27 -0.73 -13.30
N ASN A 453 -14.70 -0.25 -14.37
CA ASN A 453 -15.34 -0.20 -15.70
C ASN A 453 -14.96 -1.35 -16.65
N GLY A 454 -14.26 -2.38 -16.20
CA GLY A 454 -14.13 -3.70 -16.81
C GLY A 454 -13.68 -3.74 -18.26
N GLY A 455 -12.66 -2.97 -18.64
CA GLY A 455 -12.07 -3.10 -19.98
C GLY A 455 -12.97 -2.58 -21.12
N GLN A 456 -14.01 -1.83 -20.84
CA GLN A 456 -14.66 -1.05 -21.90
C GLN A 456 -13.64 -0.07 -22.45
N THR A 457 -13.34 -0.20 -23.74
CA THR A 457 -12.55 0.78 -24.46
C THR A 457 -13.32 2.09 -24.46
N ASP A 458 -12.77 3.10 -23.80
CA ASP A 458 -13.31 4.45 -23.88
C ASP A 458 -13.35 4.86 -25.36
N LYS A 459 -14.53 5.28 -25.80
CA LYS A 459 -14.71 5.86 -27.12
C LYS A 459 -14.20 7.29 -27.11
#